data_5ce70a24983cdd2770ac21fdb4725673
#
_entry.id   5ce70a24983cdd2770ac21fdb4725673
#
_cell.length_a   1.000
_cell.length_b   1.000
_cell.length_c   1.000
_cell.angle_alpha   90.00
_cell.angle_beta   90.00
_cell.angle_gamma   90.00
#
_symmetry.space_group_name_H-M   'P 1'
#
loop_
_entity.id
_entity.type
_entity.pdbx_description
1 polymer ?
#
loop_
_entity_poly.entity_id
_entity_poly.type
_entity_poly.pdbx_seq_one_letter_code
_entity_poly.pdbx_strand_id
1 'polypeptide(L)'
;MIEINKSKIKTWSTIGQRATFGLVAYEIANKIKDLIILTCDVSTSAGLDRFRKNFPENFIELGISEQNMIGVASALSNENHKVITTSFAPFQTMRCCEQIKVNLGYMKQKITMVGLASGLVLGPLGYTHCCIEDIGVLRSIPNLTIVSPADGLELAKTIVASLDHNQSTYIRLTGSSNAPIIYKKD
;
A
#
# COMPACT_ATOMS: atom_id res chain seq x y z
N MET A 1 3.94 -15.71 -7.51
CA MET A 1 3.05 -15.49 -6.36
C MET A 1 3.79 -15.82 -5.08
N ILE A 2 3.39 -15.26 -3.95
CA ILE A 2 3.97 -15.56 -2.63
C ILE A 2 3.55 -16.96 -2.17
N GLU A 3 4.40 -17.60 -1.35
CA GLU A 3 4.03 -18.83 -0.69
C GLU A 3 3.11 -18.53 0.50
N ILE A 4 2.03 -19.28 0.64
CA ILE A 4 1.09 -19.18 1.78
C ILE A 4 1.09 -20.48 2.54
N ASN A 5 1.45 -20.43 3.83
CA ASN A 5 1.43 -21.57 4.73
C ASN A 5 1.05 -21.12 6.16
N LYS A 6 0.74 -22.07 7.04
CA LYS A 6 0.28 -21.80 8.42
C LYS A 6 1.29 -20.97 9.22
N SER A 7 2.59 -21.19 9.03
CA SER A 7 3.64 -20.43 9.74
C SER A 7 3.63 -18.94 9.33
N LYS A 8 3.55 -18.66 8.03
CA LYS A 8 3.46 -17.27 7.53
C LYS A 8 2.19 -16.56 7.99
N ILE A 9 1.04 -17.23 7.94
CA ILE A 9 -0.23 -16.66 8.44
C ILE A 9 -0.09 -16.26 9.90
N LYS A 10 0.49 -17.12 10.74
CA LYS A 10 0.76 -16.81 12.15
C LYS A 10 1.73 -15.63 12.29
N THR A 11 2.79 -15.61 11.52
CA THR A 11 3.77 -14.50 11.51
C THR A 11 3.09 -13.19 11.16
N TRP A 12 2.33 -13.13 10.07
CA TRP A 12 1.62 -11.93 9.63
C TRP A 12 0.62 -11.41 10.67
N SER A 13 -0.11 -12.31 11.33
CA SER A 13 -0.98 -11.96 12.45
C SER A 13 -0.20 -11.33 13.61
N THR A 14 0.94 -11.89 13.97
CA THR A 14 1.77 -11.44 15.10
C THR A 14 2.41 -10.07 14.84
N ILE A 15 2.99 -9.88 13.65
CA ILE A 15 3.76 -8.64 13.35
C ILE A 15 2.88 -7.47 12.92
N GLY A 16 1.63 -7.73 12.53
CA GLY A 16 0.68 -6.72 12.07
C GLY A 16 0.84 -6.31 10.61
N GLN A 17 -0.12 -5.51 10.13
CA GLN A 17 -0.29 -5.23 8.70
C GLN A 17 0.89 -4.48 8.07
N ARG A 18 1.48 -3.50 8.74
CA ARG A 18 2.62 -2.73 8.18
C ARG A 18 3.85 -3.60 7.93
N ALA A 19 4.24 -4.40 8.92
CA ALA A 19 5.37 -5.32 8.75
C ALA A 19 5.05 -6.45 7.76
N THR A 20 3.80 -6.93 7.72
CA THR A 20 3.33 -7.87 6.72
C THR A 20 3.46 -7.31 5.31
N PHE A 21 3.08 -6.04 5.10
CA PHE A 21 3.27 -5.36 3.82
C PHE A 21 4.75 -5.40 3.38
N GLY A 22 5.67 -5.02 4.26
CA GLY A 22 7.10 -5.02 3.95
C GLY A 22 7.65 -6.42 3.60
N LEU A 23 7.21 -7.47 4.31
CA LEU A 23 7.61 -8.85 4.00
C LEU A 23 7.05 -9.33 2.66
N VAL A 24 5.79 -9.04 2.39
CA VAL A 24 5.13 -9.42 1.13
C VAL A 24 5.78 -8.68 -0.04
N ALA A 25 6.03 -7.39 0.08
CA ALA A 25 6.72 -6.58 -0.92
C ALA A 25 8.10 -7.17 -1.25
N TYR A 26 8.87 -7.55 -0.22
CA TYR A 26 10.16 -8.20 -0.39
C TYR A 26 10.06 -9.54 -1.16
N GLU A 27 9.08 -10.38 -0.83
CA GLU A 27 8.87 -11.66 -1.52
C GLU A 27 8.47 -11.47 -2.99
N ILE A 28 7.63 -10.47 -3.27
CA ILE A 28 7.17 -10.16 -4.63
C ILE A 28 8.35 -9.68 -5.49
N ALA A 29 9.22 -8.82 -4.97
CA ALA A 29 10.37 -8.28 -5.70
C ALA A 29 11.36 -9.35 -6.19
N ASN A 30 11.45 -10.47 -5.47
CA ASN A 30 12.26 -11.60 -5.93
C ASN A 30 11.68 -12.27 -7.21
N LYS A 31 10.42 -12.03 -7.53
CA LYS A 31 9.68 -12.67 -8.64
C LYS A 31 9.30 -11.69 -9.74
N ILE A 32 9.03 -10.44 -9.39
CA ILE A 32 8.57 -9.40 -10.32
C ILE A 32 9.67 -8.33 -10.40
N LYS A 33 10.42 -8.37 -11.51
CA LYS A 33 11.61 -7.49 -11.70
C LYS A 33 11.26 -6.05 -11.98
N ASP A 34 10.10 -5.80 -12.58
CA ASP A 34 9.55 -4.49 -12.93
C ASP A 34 8.70 -3.86 -11.81
N LEU A 35 8.72 -4.46 -10.61
CA LEU A 35 8.11 -3.87 -9.42
C LEU A 35 8.91 -2.65 -8.96
N ILE A 36 8.25 -1.51 -8.78
CA ILE A 36 8.82 -0.30 -8.18
C ILE A 36 7.98 0.11 -6.98
N ILE A 37 8.62 0.48 -5.88
CA ILE A 37 7.96 1.00 -4.68
C ILE A 37 8.41 2.43 -4.42
N LEU A 38 7.43 3.33 -4.27
CA LEU A 38 7.67 4.73 -3.93
C LEU A 38 7.17 5.04 -2.51
N THR A 39 7.91 5.88 -1.81
CA THR A 39 7.53 6.34 -0.47
C THR A 39 7.92 7.80 -0.25
N CYS A 40 7.33 8.40 0.79
CA CYS A 40 7.54 9.79 1.19
C CYS A 40 7.95 9.84 2.66
N ASP A 41 9.25 9.57 2.92
CA ASP A 41 9.89 9.58 4.25
C ASP A 41 9.22 8.65 5.29
N VAL A 42 8.63 7.54 4.83
CA VAL A 42 7.96 6.57 5.72
C VAL A 42 8.40 5.13 5.49
N SER A 43 9.54 4.90 4.84
CA SER A 43 10.01 3.56 4.50
C SER A 43 10.10 2.62 5.70
N THR A 44 10.65 3.07 6.82
CA THR A 44 10.74 2.30 8.07
C THR A 44 9.36 2.05 8.68
N SER A 45 8.48 3.06 8.70
CA SER A 45 7.10 2.92 9.18
C SER A 45 6.28 1.92 8.35
N ALA A 46 6.60 1.78 7.07
CA ALA A 46 5.99 0.83 6.14
C ALA A 46 6.60 -0.59 6.21
N GLY A 47 7.66 -0.78 7.01
CA GLY A 47 8.38 -2.06 7.09
C GLY A 47 9.24 -2.36 5.86
N LEU A 48 9.64 -1.35 5.08
CA LEU A 48 10.33 -1.48 3.79
C LEU A 48 11.86 -1.45 3.90
N ASP A 49 12.46 -1.39 5.10
CA ASP A 49 13.92 -1.29 5.26
C ASP A 49 14.67 -2.44 4.58
N ARG A 50 14.13 -3.66 4.70
CA ARG A 50 14.70 -4.83 4.04
C ARG A 50 14.56 -4.75 2.52
N PHE A 51 13.43 -4.27 2.01
CA PHE A 51 13.20 -4.05 0.58
C PHE A 51 14.21 -3.04 0.04
N ARG A 52 14.25 -1.84 0.64
CA ARG A 52 15.15 -0.75 0.24
C ARG A 52 16.61 -1.18 0.18
N LYS A 53 17.07 -1.99 1.16
CA LYS A 53 18.45 -2.48 1.22
C LYS A 53 18.77 -3.47 0.11
N ASN A 54 17.85 -4.36 -0.28
CA ASN A 54 18.12 -5.47 -1.19
C ASN A 54 17.69 -5.18 -2.64
N PHE A 55 16.82 -4.19 -2.84
CA PHE A 55 16.31 -3.78 -4.15
C PHE A 55 16.39 -2.26 -4.31
N PRO A 56 17.60 -1.65 -4.19
CA PRO A 56 17.75 -0.19 -4.24
C PRO A 56 17.27 0.41 -5.56
N GLU A 57 17.46 -0.28 -6.68
CA GLU A 57 17.03 0.16 -8.02
C GLU A 57 15.49 0.13 -8.21
N ASN A 58 14.79 -0.60 -7.35
CA ASN A 58 13.35 -0.74 -7.36
C ASN A 58 12.65 0.12 -6.29
N PHE A 59 13.43 0.95 -5.59
CA PHE A 59 12.93 1.77 -4.48
C PHE A 59 13.21 3.24 -4.72
N ILE A 60 12.16 4.05 -4.66
CA ILE A 60 12.24 5.50 -4.86
C ILE A 60 11.76 6.20 -3.60
N GLU A 61 12.65 6.98 -2.99
CA GLU A 61 12.33 7.86 -1.87
C GLU A 61 12.18 9.31 -2.39
N LEU A 62 11.01 9.88 -2.23
CA LEU A 62 10.68 11.21 -2.76
C LEU A 62 10.67 12.33 -1.70
N GLY A 63 10.99 11.98 -0.43
CA GLY A 63 10.78 12.90 0.67
C GLY A 63 9.29 13.21 0.90
N ILE A 64 8.99 14.23 1.68
CA ILE A 64 7.58 14.59 2.03
C ILE A 64 6.93 15.31 0.85
N SER A 65 6.59 14.57 -0.21
CA SER A 65 6.02 15.10 -1.45
C SER A 65 4.98 14.16 -2.08
N GLU A 66 3.95 13.78 -1.33
CA GLU A 66 3.00 12.74 -1.72
C GLU A 66 2.23 13.06 -3.00
N GLN A 67 1.93 14.33 -3.27
CA GLN A 67 1.30 14.75 -4.52
C GLN A 67 2.20 14.43 -5.71
N ASN A 68 3.50 14.72 -5.61
CA ASN A 68 4.49 14.36 -6.61
C ASN A 68 4.62 12.85 -6.75
N MET A 69 4.57 12.10 -5.64
CA MET A 69 4.62 10.63 -5.64
C MET A 69 3.53 10.02 -6.52
N ILE A 70 2.30 10.51 -6.46
CA ILE A 70 1.21 10.00 -7.32
C ILE A 70 1.50 10.29 -8.81
N GLY A 71 2.04 11.46 -9.13
CA GLY A 71 2.42 11.81 -10.51
C GLY A 71 3.55 10.92 -11.04
N VAL A 72 4.63 10.75 -10.27
CA VAL A 72 5.76 9.87 -10.64
C VAL A 72 5.30 8.42 -10.77
N ALA A 73 4.50 7.91 -9.84
CA ALA A 73 3.95 6.56 -9.88
C ALA A 73 3.08 6.34 -11.13
N SER A 74 2.30 7.35 -11.50
CA SER A 74 1.47 7.31 -12.70
C SER A 74 2.31 7.22 -13.97
N ALA A 75 3.39 8.00 -14.07
CA ALA A 75 4.31 7.95 -15.20
C ALA A 75 5.00 6.59 -15.32
N LEU A 76 5.50 6.05 -14.20
CA LEU A 76 6.11 4.71 -14.17
C LEU A 76 5.13 3.60 -14.56
N SER A 77 3.88 3.71 -14.12
CA SER A 77 2.82 2.78 -14.54
C SER A 77 2.55 2.85 -16.05
N ASN A 78 2.63 4.05 -16.65
CA ASN A 78 2.50 4.23 -18.10
C ASN A 78 3.64 3.56 -18.88
N GLU A 79 4.82 3.44 -18.27
CA GLU A 79 5.97 2.70 -18.81
C GLU A 79 5.91 1.19 -18.50
N ASN A 80 4.74 0.68 -18.10
CA ASN A 80 4.45 -0.72 -17.78
C ASN A 80 5.13 -1.28 -16.54
N HIS A 81 5.61 -0.46 -15.63
CA HIS A 81 6.05 -0.92 -14.32
C HIS A 81 4.87 -1.31 -13.43
N LYS A 82 5.08 -2.31 -12.57
CA LYS A 82 4.17 -2.61 -11.44
C LYS A 82 4.52 -1.67 -10.30
N VAL A 83 3.63 -0.75 -9.97
CA VAL A 83 3.95 0.35 -9.05
C VAL A 83 3.14 0.25 -7.76
N ILE A 84 3.85 0.31 -6.64
CA ILE A 84 3.25 0.46 -5.30
C ILE A 84 3.69 1.81 -4.73
N THR A 85 2.73 2.59 -4.22
CA THR A 85 3.00 3.79 -3.44
C THR A 85 2.61 3.58 -1.99
N THR A 86 3.35 4.17 -1.04
CA THR A 86 2.99 4.12 0.37
C THR A 86 3.33 5.40 1.10
N SER A 87 2.40 5.85 1.92
CA SER A 87 2.54 6.91 2.92
C SER A 87 1.47 6.69 4.00
N PHE A 88 1.44 7.53 5.04
CA PHE A 88 0.30 7.53 5.96
C PHE A 88 -1.00 7.86 5.21
N ALA A 89 -2.07 7.19 5.61
CA ALA A 89 -3.35 7.25 4.90
C ALA A 89 -3.85 8.68 4.59
N PRO A 90 -3.87 9.65 5.52
CA PRO A 90 -4.34 11.01 5.22
C PRO A 90 -3.46 11.71 4.17
N PHE A 91 -2.15 11.44 4.19
CA PHE A 91 -1.20 12.10 3.28
C PHE A 91 -1.25 11.51 1.88
N GLN A 92 -1.50 10.21 1.77
CA GLN A 92 -1.63 9.55 0.48
C GLN A 92 -3.02 9.70 -0.15
N THR A 93 -4.06 10.03 0.62
CA THR A 93 -5.44 10.12 0.14
C THR A 93 -5.92 11.56 0.03
N MET A 94 -6.23 12.22 1.15
CA MET A 94 -6.79 13.57 1.16
C MET A 94 -5.86 14.60 0.56
N ARG A 95 -4.56 14.57 0.95
CA ARG A 95 -3.53 15.48 0.40
C ARG A 95 -3.35 15.33 -1.11
N CYS A 96 -3.56 14.13 -1.64
CA CYS A 96 -3.36 13.77 -3.05
C CYS A 96 -4.67 13.61 -3.84
N CYS A 97 -5.81 14.04 -3.30
CA CYS A 97 -7.12 13.75 -3.88
C CYS A 97 -7.22 14.18 -5.35
N GLU A 98 -6.73 15.37 -5.71
CA GLU A 98 -6.73 15.83 -7.09
C GLU A 98 -5.84 14.97 -7.99
N GLN A 99 -4.61 14.68 -7.56
CA GLN A 99 -3.68 13.86 -8.32
C GLN A 99 -4.23 12.45 -8.54
N ILE A 100 -4.88 11.87 -7.54
CA ILE A 100 -5.57 10.59 -7.66
C ILE A 100 -6.72 10.68 -8.67
N LYS A 101 -7.55 11.71 -8.56
CA LYS A 101 -8.67 11.93 -9.48
C LYS A 101 -8.21 12.03 -10.94
N VAL A 102 -7.15 12.80 -11.20
CA VAL A 102 -6.65 13.03 -12.55
C VAL A 102 -5.92 11.78 -13.06
N ASN A 103 -4.91 11.32 -12.34
CA ASN A 103 -4.04 10.25 -12.85
C ASN A 103 -4.72 8.87 -12.84
N LEU A 104 -5.44 8.53 -11.76
CA LEU A 104 -6.03 7.19 -11.62
C LEU A 104 -7.48 7.15 -12.10
N GLY A 105 -8.26 8.17 -11.78
CA GLY A 105 -9.66 8.24 -12.18
C GLY A 105 -9.83 8.55 -13.67
N TYR A 106 -9.23 9.63 -14.16
CA TYR A 106 -9.39 10.10 -15.54
C TYR A 106 -8.43 9.42 -16.52
N MET A 107 -7.12 9.44 -16.23
CA MET A 107 -6.09 8.85 -17.10
C MET A 107 -6.04 7.32 -16.99
N LYS A 108 -6.69 6.73 -15.98
CA LYS A 108 -6.78 5.28 -15.75
C LYS A 108 -5.43 4.58 -15.57
N GLN A 109 -4.44 5.29 -15.04
CA GLN A 109 -3.16 4.68 -14.68
C GLN A 109 -3.36 3.67 -13.53
N LYS A 110 -2.56 2.61 -13.51
CA LYS A 110 -2.73 1.48 -12.59
C LYS A 110 -1.63 1.46 -11.54
N ILE A 111 -1.93 1.89 -10.34
CA ILE A 111 -1.01 1.80 -9.20
C ILE A 111 -1.69 1.13 -8.00
N THR A 112 -0.90 0.50 -7.16
CA THR A 112 -1.34 0.02 -5.85
C THR A 112 -0.93 1.04 -4.80
N MET A 113 -1.91 1.64 -4.13
CA MET A 113 -1.69 2.61 -3.06
C MET A 113 -1.85 1.91 -1.71
N VAL A 114 -0.83 1.92 -0.86
CA VAL A 114 -0.89 1.32 0.49
C VAL A 114 -0.90 2.43 1.54
N GLY A 115 -2.09 2.72 2.08
CA GLY A 115 -2.29 3.75 3.11
C GLY A 115 -2.02 3.19 4.51
N LEU A 116 -0.96 3.69 5.15
CA LEU A 116 -0.57 3.25 6.49
C LEU A 116 -1.45 3.90 7.56
N ALA A 117 -1.79 3.13 8.59
CA ALA A 117 -2.44 3.62 9.80
C ALA A 117 -3.73 4.41 9.55
N SER A 118 -4.60 3.86 8.71
CA SER A 118 -5.94 4.42 8.44
C SER A 118 -6.83 4.41 9.68
N GLY A 119 -7.87 5.22 9.66
CA GLY A 119 -8.81 5.38 10.78
C GLY A 119 -8.18 6.09 11.97
N LEU A 120 -8.36 5.58 13.17
CA LEU A 120 -7.90 6.18 14.42
C LEU A 120 -6.59 5.57 14.96
N VAL A 121 -5.86 4.80 14.15
CA VAL A 121 -4.63 4.09 14.59
C VAL A 121 -3.58 5.05 15.17
N LEU A 122 -3.44 6.24 14.59
CA LEU A 122 -2.53 7.28 15.07
C LEU A 122 -3.20 8.34 15.95
N GLY A 123 -4.25 7.96 16.70
CA GLY A 123 -4.93 8.84 17.65
C GLY A 123 -4.01 9.66 18.57
N PRO A 124 -2.91 9.09 19.12
CA PRO A 124 -1.95 9.86 19.92
C PRO A 124 -1.29 11.05 19.19
N LEU A 125 -1.21 11.01 17.84
CA LEU A 125 -0.69 12.11 17.02
C LEU A 125 -1.77 13.12 16.64
N GLY A 126 -3.02 12.87 17.02
CA GLY A 126 -4.14 13.78 16.82
C GLY A 126 -4.73 13.77 15.41
N TYR A 127 -5.61 14.73 15.18
CA TYR A 127 -6.46 14.84 14.00
C TYR A 127 -5.69 14.81 12.67
N THR A 128 -4.51 15.41 12.63
CA THR A 128 -3.71 15.50 11.39
C THR A 128 -3.19 14.14 10.88
N HIS A 129 -3.15 13.13 11.75
CA HIS A 129 -2.68 11.78 11.42
C HIS A 129 -3.80 10.73 11.42
N CYS A 130 -4.94 11.02 12.06
CA CYS A 130 -6.14 10.21 11.94
C CYS A 130 -6.69 10.33 10.51
N CYS A 131 -7.21 9.23 9.96
CA CYS A 131 -7.77 9.23 8.61
C CYS A 131 -9.07 8.43 8.58
N ILE A 132 -10.15 9.09 8.89
CA ILE A 132 -11.52 8.50 8.85
C ILE A 132 -12.23 8.83 7.53
N GLU A 133 -11.68 9.74 6.74
CA GLU A 133 -12.27 10.29 5.53
C GLU A 133 -11.82 9.57 4.24
N ASP A 134 -10.80 8.75 4.30
CA ASP A 134 -10.16 8.10 3.14
C ASP A 134 -11.16 7.37 2.23
N ILE A 135 -12.02 6.54 2.80
CA ILE A 135 -13.06 5.83 2.05
C ILE A 135 -14.06 6.83 1.45
N GLY A 136 -14.52 7.80 2.24
CA GLY A 136 -15.49 8.80 1.81
C GLY A 136 -15.01 9.61 0.60
N VAL A 137 -13.75 10.03 0.64
CA VAL A 137 -13.12 10.81 -0.43
C VAL A 137 -12.88 9.94 -1.66
N LEU A 138 -12.23 8.79 -1.49
CA LEU A 138 -11.79 7.98 -2.62
C LEU A 138 -12.92 7.24 -3.35
N ARG A 139 -14.00 6.87 -2.66
CA ARG A 139 -15.14 6.18 -3.28
C ARG A 139 -15.86 7.00 -4.36
N SER A 140 -15.67 8.31 -4.39
CA SER A 140 -16.23 9.18 -5.42
C SER A 140 -15.41 9.21 -6.70
N ILE A 141 -14.19 8.66 -6.69
CA ILE A 141 -13.26 8.64 -7.82
C ILE A 141 -13.49 7.34 -8.62
N PRO A 142 -13.80 7.42 -9.93
CA PRO A 142 -13.98 6.23 -10.76
C PRO A 142 -12.66 5.48 -10.97
N ASN A 143 -12.73 4.23 -11.39
CA ASN A 143 -11.58 3.36 -11.69
C ASN A 143 -10.63 3.11 -10.50
N LEU A 144 -11.12 3.23 -9.28
CA LEU A 144 -10.38 2.99 -8.06
C LEU A 144 -11.09 1.94 -7.21
N THR A 145 -10.40 0.86 -6.90
CA THR A 145 -10.86 -0.18 -5.98
C THR A 145 -10.33 0.13 -4.58
N ILE A 146 -11.17 0.05 -3.58
CA ILE A 146 -10.80 0.27 -2.17
C ILE A 146 -10.92 -1.06 -1.43
N VAL A 147 -9.85 -1.48 -0.76
CA VAL A 147 -9.81 -2.72 0.02
C VAL A 147 -9.33 -2.43 1.44
N SER A 148 -10.06 -2.92 2.43
CA SER A 148 -9.67 -2.87 3.85
C SER A 148 -9.48 -4.30 4.36
N PRO A 149 -8.27 -4.87 4.26
CA PRO A 149 -8.01 -6.25 4.64
C PRO A 149 -8.29 -6.49 6.11
N ALA A 150 -9.02 -7.57 6.42
CA ALA A 150 -9.42 -7.92 7.78
C ALA A 150 -8.26 -8.56 8.57
N ASP A 151 -7.33 -9.25 7.90
CA ASP A 151 -6.17 -9.89 8.53
C ASP A 151 -4.92 -9.87 7.64
N GLY A 152 -3.82 -10.44 8.15
CA GLY A 152 -2.55 -10.48 7.42
C GLY A 152 -2.58 -11.37 6.17
N LEU A 153 -3.40 -12.42 6.15
CA LEU A 153 -3.54 -13.28 4.97
C LEU A 153 -4.29 -12.57 3.84
N GLU A 154 -5.40 -11.92 4.17
CA GLU A 154 -6.15 -11.13 3.20
C GLU A 154 -5.29 -9.99 2.65
N LEU A 155 -4.52 -9.30 3.51
CA LEU A 155 -3.58 -8.28 3.08
C LEU A 155 -2.57 -8.83 2.07
N ALA A 156 -1.93 -9.95 2.39
CA ALA A 156 -0.93 -10.56 1.51
C ALA A 156 -1.51 -10.94 0.14
N LYS A 157 -2.71 -11.55 0.12
CA LYS A 157 -3.44 -11.86 -1.11
C LYS A 157 -3.84 -10.60 -1.90
N THR A 158 -4.31 -9.57 -1.19
CA THR A 158 -4.74 -8.30 -1.80
C THR A 158 -3.57 -7.60 -2.49
N ILE A 159 -2.39 -7.51 -1.86
CA ILE A 159 -1.21 -6.90 -2.47
C ILE A 159 -0.84 -7.61 -3.77
N VAL A 160 -0.82 -8.95 -3.76
CA VAL A 160 -0.49 -9.73 -4.97
C VAL A 160 -1.54 -9.51 -6.06
N ALA A 161 -2.82 -9.57 -5.72
CA ALA A 161 -3.92 -9.42 -6.68
C ALA A 161 -3.99 -8.00 -7.27
N SER A 162 -3.66 -6.97 -6.48
CA SER A 162 -3.70 -5.58 -6.94
C SER A 162 -2.70 -5.26 -8.04
N LEU A 163 -1.58 -5.97 -8.12
CA LEU A 163 -0.55 -5.76 -9.16
C LEU A 163 -1.02 -6.18 -10.56
N ASP A 164 -1.99 -7.07 -10.65
CA ASP A 164 -2.57 -7.54 -11.92
C ASP A 164 -4.02 -7.07 -12.11
N HIS A 165 -4.54 -6.29 -11.16
CA HIS A 165 -5.90 -5.76 -11.27
C HIS A 165 -6.02 -4.71 -12.37
N ASN A 166 -7.20 -4.65 -13.00
CA ASN A 166 -7.46 -3.73 -14.13
C ASN A 166 -7.60 -2.26 -13.74
N GLN A 167 -7.75 -1.97 -12.46
CA GLN A 167 -7.90 -0.62 -11.91
C GLN A 167 -6.84 -0.38 -10.83
N SER A 168 -6.60 0.89 -10.51
CA SER A 168 -5.83 1.23 -9.30
C SER A 168 -6.50 0.68 -8.04
N THR A 169 -5.69 0.28 -7.08
CA THR A 169 -6.19 -0.26 -5.82
C THR A 169 -5.64 0.53 -4.65
N TYR A 170 -6.52 1.03 -3.79
CA TYR A 170 -6.16 1.57 -2.49
C TYR A 170 -6.33 0.49 -1.43
N ILE A 171 -5.24 0.12 -0.76
CA ILE A 171 -5.21 -0.87 0.33
C ILE A 171 -5.09 -0.11 1.64
N ARG A 172 -6.09 -0.24 2.49
CA ARG A 172 -6.25 0.48 3.73
C ARG A 172 -5.72 -0.33 4.90
N LEU A 173 -4.60 0.06 5.51
CA LEU A 173 -4.03 -0.64 6.66
C LEU A 173 -4.53 -0.03 7.97
N THR A 174 -5.30 -0.81 8.73
CA THR A 174 -5.89 -0.41 10.00
C THR A 174 -5.41 -1.24 11.18
N GLY A 175 -4.70 -2.35 10.90
CA GLY A 175 -4.37 -3.35 11.91
C GLY A 175 -3.10 -3.06 12.69
N SER A 176 -3.13 -3.41 13.95
CA SER A 176 -1.98 -3.48 14.85
C SER A 176 -1.33 -4.87 14.81
N SER A 177 -0.26 -5.06 15.58
CA SER A 177 0.31 -6.39 15.87
C SER A 177 -0.67 -7.25 16.69
N ASN A 178 -0.47 -8.56 16.63
CA ASN A 178 -1.33 -9.57 17.28
C ASN A 178 -2.80 -9.51 16.83
N ALA A 179 -3.02 -9.21 15.55
CA ALA A 179 -4.35 -9.23 14.96
C ALA A 179 -4.89 -10.68 14.89
N PRO A 180 -6.20 -10.90 15.05
CA PRO A 180 -6.77 -12.24 14.93
C PRO A 180 -6.56 -12.79 13.52
N ILE A 181 -6.40 -14.11 13.42
CA ILE A 181 -6.44 -14.85 12.16
C ILE A 181 -7.91 -15.11 11.84
N ILE A 182 -8.44 -14.44 10.83
CA ILE A 182 -9.84 -14.55 10.41
C ILE A 182 -9.94 -15.57 9.28
N TYR A 183 -9.09 -15.44 8.27
CA TYR A 183 -9.07 -16.34 7.13
C TYR A 183 -8.03 -17.44 7.28
N LYS A 184 -8.41 -18.64 6.85
CA LYS A 184 -7.52 -19.80 6.73
C LYS A 184 -6.99 -19.89 5.30
N LYS A 185 -6.07 -20.81 5.05
CA LYS A 185 -5.36 -20.94 3.78
C LYS A 185 -6.28 -21.19 2.57
N ASP A 186 -7.45 -21.73 2.79
CA ASP A 186 -8.36 -22.20 1.72
C ASP A 186 -9.12 -21.05 1.07
#